data_b2252c1b20eedb6d93bdc8e75c265d06
#
_entry.id   b2252c1b20eedb6d93bdc8e75c265d06
#
_cell.length_a   1.000
_cell.length_b   1.000
_cell.length_c   1.000
_cell.angle_alpha   90.00
_cell.angle_beta   90.00
_cell.angle_gamma   90.00
#
_symmetry.space_group_name_H-M   'P 1'
#
loop_
_entity.id
_entity.type
_entity.pdbx_description
1 polymer ?
#
loop_
_entity_poly.entity_id
_entity_poly.type
_entity_poly.pdbx_seq_one_letter_code
_entity_poly.pdbx_strand_id
1 'polypeptide(L)'
;GRSGTDKDTPSTQLLRYLRRIDDLTTGDLRWGLLTNGAKWRLYFAGARSTIDDYLELDLARIMGVDSDLLDTGITDEERDHWLAVFAAMFSRSAFERATDKAPSFHDTARKEAGFYEERVAKNLSELVFNRLYPALGKAVAHSAPADTALEDVRQATLILLYRLLFVLYAEDRGLLPVKDTRFDDYALRVARLDVGKRKDAGDTFSHIAKNYWNRFADLAEMI
;
A
#
# COMPACT_ATOMS: atom_id res chain seq x y z
N GLY A 1 -9.26 -17.34 37.20
CA GLY A 1 -8.15 -16.82 36.45
C GLY A 1 -8.64 -15.84 35.41
N ARG A 2 -8.45 -14.51 35.59
CA ARG A 2 -8.73 -13.50 34.57
C ARG A 2 -7.65 -13.61 33.51
N SER A 3 -8.03 -13.98 32.32
CA SER A 3 -7.26 -13.95 31.08
C SER A 3 -6.67 -12.58 30.83
N GLY A 4 -5.42 -12.57 30.40
CA GLY A 4 -4.59 -11.40 30.23
C GLY A 4 -5.24 -10.31 29.40
N THR A 5 -5.14 -9.15 29.95
CA THR A 5 -5.48 -7.86 29.43
C THR A 5 -4.91 -7.65 28.03
N ASP A 6 -5.81 -7.42 27.10
CA ASP A 6 -5.56 -6.70 25.87
C ASP A 6 -4.93 -5.36 26.28
N LYS A 7 -3.60 -5.24 26.15
CA LYS A 7 -2.90 -4.01 26.51
C LYS A 7 -3.29 -2.96 25.47
N ASP A 8 -4.19 -2.06 25.84
CA ASP A 8 -4.51 -0.88 25.06
C ASP A 8 -3.22 -0.17 24.64
N THR A 9 -2.92 -0.23 23.36
CA THR A 9 -1.79 0.54 22.82
C THR A 9 -2.10 2.03 22.88
N PRO A 10 -1.11 2.93 22.95
CA PRO A 10 -1.35 4.37 22.95
C PRO A 10 -2.20 4.84 21.76
N SER A 11 -2.04 4.21 20.59
CA SER A 11 -2.85 4.48 19.39
C SER A 11 -4.32 4.08 19.57
N THR A 12 -4.59 2.90 20.13
CA THR A 12 -5.95 2.43 20.40
C THR A 12 -6.65 3.35 21.42
N GLN A 13 -5.91 3.77 22.44
CA GLN A 13 -6.41 4.68 23.47
C GLN A 13 -6.73 6.05 22.87
N LEU A 14 -5.80 6.63 22.07
CA LEU A 14 -6.02 7.90 21.39
C LEU A 14 -7.28 7.86 20.51
N LEU A 15 -7.43 6.83 19.68
CA LEU A 15 -8.56 6.71 18.76
C LEU A 15 -9.89 6.57 19.50
N ARG A 16 -9.92 5.86 20.63
CA ARG A 16 -11.12 5.76 21.48
C ARG A 16 -11.51 7.13 22.03
N TYR A 17 -10.56 7.91 22.53
CA TYR A 17 -10.81 9.27 23.02
C TYR A 17 -11.23 10.20 21.87
N LEU A 18 -10.54 10.14 20.76
CA LEU A 18 -10.80 10.98 19.60
C LEU A 18 -12.22 10.77 19.07
N ARG A 19 -12.67 9.53 18.92
CA ARG A 19 -14.04 9.22 18.50
C ARG A 19 -15.09 9.74 19.48
N ARG A 20 -14.83 9.58 20.78
CA ARG A 20 -15.73 10.11 21.80
C ARG A 20 -15.82 11.64 21.77
N ILE A 21 -14.70 12.32 21.53
CA ILE A 21 -14.67 13.79 21.42
C ILE A 21 -15.36 14.23 20.12
N ASP A 22 -15.14 13.55 19.00
CA ASP A 22 -15.80 13.82 17.73
C ASP A 22 -17.33 13.74 17.87
N ASP A 23 -17.82 12.69 18.54
CA ASP A 23 -19.25 12.53 18.83
C ASP A 23 -19.79 13.67 19.72
N LEU A 24 -19.05 14.07 20.77
CA LEU A 24 -19.45 15.12 21.69
C LEU A 24 -19.42 16.52 21.07
N THR A 25 -18.53 16.75 20.11
CA THR A 25 -18.33 18.05 19.44
C THR A 25 -19.03 18.11 18.08
N THR A 26 -19.85 17.10 17.75
CA THR A 26 -20.58 17.01 16.48
C THR A 26 -19.68 17.17 15.25
N GLY A 27 -18.44 16.64 15.33
CA GLY A 27 -17.48 16.63 14.24
C GLY A 27 -16.50 17.79 14.22
N ASP A 28 -16.40 18.59 15.28
CA ASP A 28 -15.46 19.73 15.30
C ASP A 28 -14.03 19.32 15.61
N LEU A 29 -13.84 18.28 16.42
CA LEU A 29 -12.52 17.77 16.82
C LEU A 29 -12.29 16.35 16.29
N ARG A 30 -11.79 16.27 15.06
CA ARG A 30 -11.63 15.00 14.32
C ARG A 30 -10.20 14.51 14.22
N TRP A 31 -9.22 15.34 14.56
CA TRP A 31 -7.82 15.04 14.37
C TRP A 31 -7.13 14.83 15.71
N GLY A 32 -6.34 13.76 15.80
CA GLY A 32 -5.56 13.42 16.99
C GLY A 32 -4.10 13.22 16.64
N LEU A 33 -3.23 13.69 17.53
CA LEU A 33 -1.79 13.64 17.38
C LEU A 33 -1.19 12.74 18.46
N LEU A 34 -0.36 11.79 18.03
CA LEU A 34 0.42 10.92 18.91
C LEU A 34 1.90 11.04 18.56
N THR A 35 2.73 11.32 19.57
CA THR A 35 4.17 11.43 19.35
C THR A 35 4.95 10.92 20.54
N ASN A 36 6.15 10.41 20.27
CA ASN A 36 7.19 10.12 21.26
C ASN A 36 8.39 11.07 21.11
N GLY A 37 8.22 12.17 20.36
CA GLY A 37 9.28 13.10 20.02
C GLY A 37 10.00 12.77 18.72
N ALA A 38 10.32 11.52 18.47
CA ALA A 38 10.96 11.05 17.23
C ALA A 38 9.93 10.78 16.14
N LYS A 39 8.89 10.02 16.44
CA LYS A 39 7.82 9.70 15.52
C LYS A 39 6.57 10.51 15.81
N TRP A 40 5.95 11.02 14.77
CA TRP A 40 4.76 11.84 14.82
C TRP A 40 3.67 11.20 13.98
N ARG A 41 2.56 10.89 14.61
CA ARG A 41 1.39 10.26 13.98
C ARG A 41 0.18 11.17 14.04
N LEU A 42 -0.47 11.34 12.92
CA LEU A 42 -1.73 12.06 12.80
C LEU A 42 -2.85 11.06 12.51
N TYR A 43 -3.87 11.06 13.37
CA TYR A 43 -5.04 10.19 13.29
C TYR A 43 -6.29 10.98 12.97
N PHE A 44 -7.20 10.34 12.23
CA PHE A 44 -8.52 10.87 11.93
C PHE A 44 -9.60 10.02 12.61
N ALA A 45 -10.59 10.68 13.28
CA ALA A 45 -11.65 9.98 14.01
C ALA A 45 -12.49 9.04 13.14
N GLY A 46 -12.79 9.45 11.90
CA GLY A 46 -13.55 8.69 10.93
C GLY A 46 -12.73 7.69 10.09
N ALA A 47 -11.50 7.36 10.50
CA ALA A 47 -10.69 6.35 9.84
C ALA A 47 -11.35 4.96 9.92
N ARG A 48 -11.28 4.19 8.81
CA ARG A 48 -11.86 2.84 8.74
C ARG A 48 -11.03 1.83 9.51
N SER A 49 -9.71 1.94 9.42
CA SER A 49 -8.75 1.10 10.13
C SER A 49 -8.02 1.91 11.19
N THR A 50 -7.91 1.35 12.39
CA THR A 50 -7.15 1.95 13.49
C THR A 50 -5.67 1.64 13.41
N ILE A 51 -5.30 0.67 12.58
CA ILE A 51 -3.95 0.12 12.48
C ILE A 51 -3.19 0.78 11.33
N ASP A 52 -3.88 1.07 10.21
CA ASP A 52 -3.24 1.49 8.95
C ASP A 52 -3.62 2.92 8.50
N ASP A 53 -4.70 3.50 9.06
CA ASP A 53 -5.19 4.82 8.65
C ASP A 53 -4.60 5.95 9.50
N TYR A 54 -3.31 6.16 9.42
CA TYR A 54 -2.64 7.32 10.03
C TYR A 54 -1.48 7.80 9.15
N LEU A 55 -1.16 9.08 9.24
CA LEU A 55 0.08 9.62 8.69
C LEU A 55 1.17 9.49 9.75
N GLU A 56 2.30 8.86 9.43
CA GLU A 56 3.48 8.85 10.30
C GLU A 56 4.64 9.57 9.62
N LEU A 57 5.29 10.46 10.34
CA LEU A 57 6.59 11.01 9.99
C LEU A 57 7.60 10.68 11.09
N ASP A 58 8.73 10.11 10.69
CA ASP A 58 9.87 9.83 11.56
C ASP A 58 10.83 11.03 11.51
N LEU A 59 10.64 11.96 12.46
CA LEU A 59 11.42 13.17 12.52
C LEU A 59 12.89 12.89 12.87
N ALA A 60 13.16 11.88 13.72
CA ALA A 60 14.51 11.51 14.06
C ALA A 60 15.30 11.03 12.82
N ARG A 61 14.65 10.22 11.98
CA ARG A 61 15.23 9.79 10.71
C ARG A 61 15.44 10.95 9.74
N ILE A 62 14.46 11.85 9.60
CA ILE A 62 14.55 13.04 8.73
C ILE A 62 15.73 13.91 9.17
N MET A 63 15.90 14.10 10.49
CA MET A 63 16.98 14.90 11.06
C MET A 63 18.34 14.18 11.11
N GLY A 64 18.38 12.89 10.78
CA GLY A 64 19.61 12.10 10.85
C GLY A 64 20.10 11.80 12.26
N VAL A 65 19.22 11.88 13.27
CA VAL A 65 19.59 11.67 14.68
C VAL A 65 19.65 10.18 15.02
N ASP A 66 18.92 9.34 14.27
CA ASP A 66 18.79 7.90 14.52
C ASP A 66 19.79 7.05 13.70
N SER A 67 20.77 7.69 13.07
CA SER A 67 21.76 6.97 12.28
C SER A 67 22.85 6.35 13.16
N ASP A 68 22.67 5.11 13.57
CA ASP A 68 23.80 4.24 13.80
C ASP A 68 24.55 4.09 12.48
N LEU A 69 25.60 4.92 12.33
CA LEU A 69 26.68 4.78 11.36
C LEU A 69 26.34 4.88 9.85
N LEU A 70 26.68 6.03 9.29
CA LEU A 70 27.17 6.25 7.91
C LEU A 70 26.17 6.41 6.76
N ASP A 71 24.89 6.09 6.85
CA ASP A 71 24.00 6.36 5.74
C ASP A 71 22.56 6.67 6.23
N THR A 72 22.21 7.93 6.25
CA THR A 72 20.80 8.31 6.46
C THR A 72 19.92 7.96 5.26
N GLY A 73 20.53 7.63 4.11
CA GLY A 73 19.84 7.35 2.86
C GLY A 73 18.95 8.50 2.36
N ILE A 74 19.03 9.68 2.99
CA ILE A 74 18.22 10.86 2.70
C ILE A 74 19.16 12.00 2.30
N THR A 75 18.99 12.53 1.10
CA THR A 75 19.71 13.70 0.61
C THR A 75 19.27 14.98 1.34
N ASP A 76 20.06 16.04 1.25
CA ASP A 76 19.69 17.33 1.85
C ASP A 76 18.40 17.90 1.24
N GLU A 77 18.18 17.75 -0.06
CA GLU A 77 16.95 18.14 -0.74
C GLU A 77 15.74 17.35 -0.25
N GLU A 78 15.89 16.05 -0.04
CA GLU A 78 14.82 15.20 0.53
C GLU A 78 14.55 15.58 1.98
N ARG A 79 15.59 15.89 2.75
CA ARG A 79 15.44 16.36 4.13
C ARG A 79 14.63 17.65 4.19
N ASP A 80 14.97 18.65 3.39
CA ASP A 80 14.27 19.92 3.33
C ASP A 80 12.81 19.72 2.90
N HIS A 81 12.58 18.85 1.93
CA HIS A 81 11.23 18.46 1.50
C HIS A 81 10.41 17.86 2.66
N TRP A 82 10.97 16.87 3.37
CA TRP A 82 10.27 16.23 4.46
C TRP A 82 10.06 17.13 5.67
N LEU A 83 10.98 18.06 5.94
CA LEU A 83 10.79 19.09 6.98
C LEU A 83 9.67 20.06 6.60
N ALA A 84 9.57 20.44 5.33
CA ALA A 84 8.46 21.26 4.84
C ALA A 84 7.12 20.50 4.96
N VAL A 85 7.08 19.21 4.62
CA VAL A 85 5.91 18.33 4.82
C VAL A 85 5.56 18.25 6.30
N PHE A 86 6.55 18.05 7.20
CA PHE A 86 6.34 18.04 8.63
C PHE A 86 5.72 19.35 9.12
N ALA A 87 6.29 20.50 8.74
CA ALA A 87 5.76 21.79 9.10
C ALA A 87 4.33 22.02 8.58
N ALA A 88 4.04 21.62 7.33
CA ALA A 88 2.71 21.75 6.75
C ALA A 88 1.67 20.87 7.48
N MET A 89 2.04 19.64 7.86
CA MET A 89 1.12 18.68 8.46
C MET A 89 0.92 18.85 9.96
N PHE A 90 1.94 19.31 10.70
CA PHE A 90 1.90 19.35 12.17
C PHE A 90 1.90 20.76 12.75
N SER A 91 1.88 21.82 11.90
CA SER A 91 1.73 23.19 12.39
C SER A 91 0.30 23.44 12.90
N ARG A 92 0.19 24.37 13.83
CA ARG A 92 -1.11 24.79 14.36
C ARG A 92 -2.07 25.23 13.26
N SER A 93 -1.58 25.98 12.27
CA SER A 93 -2.39 26.47 11.14
C SER A 93 -3.02 25.36 10.31
N ALA A 94 -2.46 24.16 10.29
CA ALA A 94 -3.02 23.01 9.56
C ALA A 94 -4.34 22.52 10.19
N PHE A 95 -4.55 22.77 11.48
CA PHE A 95 -5.76 22.40 12.21
C PHE A 95 -6.76 23.54 12.32
N GLU A 96 -6.34 24.78 12.12
CA GLU A 96 -7.21 25.95 12.21
C GLU A 96 -8.16 26.04 11.02
N ARG A 97 -9.38 26.51 11.28
CA ARG A 97 -10.39 26.79 10.28
C ARG A 97 -10.51 28.32 10.12
N ALA A 98 -10.60 28.80 8.91
CA ALA A 98 -10.79 30.24 8.66
C ALA A 98 -12.13 30.77 9.23
N THR A 99 -13.14 29.92 9.27
CA THR A 99 -14.46 30.15 9.90
C THR A 99 -14.96 28.82 10.46
N ASP A 100 -15.96 28.81 11.34
CA ASP A 100 -16.54 27.58 11.91
C ASP A 100 -17.03 26.57 10.88
N LYS A 101 -17.35 27.04 9.66
CA LYS A 101 -17.83 26.22 8.54
C LYS A 101 -16.76 25.90 7.49
N ALA A 102 -15.61 26.56 7.57
CA ALA A 102 -14.54 26.31 6.59
C ALA A 102 -13.80 25.01 6.91
N PRO A 103 -13.37 24.25 5.90
CA PRO A 103 -12.52 23.09 6.14
C PRO A 103 -11.13 23.55 6.62
N SER A 104 -10.50 22.78 7.49
CA SER A 104 -9.08 22.90 7.79
C SER A 104 -8.22 22.43 6.61
N PHE A 105 -6.91 22.65 6.70
CA PHE A 105 -5.97 22.08 5.72
C PHE A 105 -6.10 20.55 5.67
N HIS A 106 -6.19 19.90 6.82
CA HIS A 106 -6.33 18.44 6.88
C HIS A 106 -7.64 17.94 6.29
N ASP A 107 -8.76 18.65 6.51
CA ASP A 107 -10.05 18.28 5.90
C ASP A 107 -9.97 18.38 4.37
N THR A 108 -9.30 19.40 3.86
CA THR A 108 -9.09 19.59 2.43
C THR A 108 -8.15 18.54 1.86
N ALA A 109 -6.99 18.31 2.49
CA ALA A 109 -6.02 17.32 2.06
C ALA A 109 -6.62 15.90 2.02
N ARG A 110 -7.45 15.53 3.02
CA ARG A 110 -8.15 14.26 3.05
C ARG A 110 -9.15 14.13 1.90
N LYS A 111 -9.91 15.17 1.60
CA LYS A 111 -10.85 15.18 0.49
C LYS A 111 -10.14 15.00 -0.85
N GLU A 112 -9.05 15.71 -1.06
CA GLU A 112 -8.21 15.58 -2.27
C GLU A 112 -7.58 14.18 -2.36
N ALA A 113 -7.11 13.62 -1.25
CA ALA A 113 -6.61 12.26 -1.21
C ALA A 113 -7.67 11.23 -1.63
N GLY A 114 -8.93 11.40 -1.19
CA GLY A 114 -10.05 10.55 -1.63
C GLY A 114 -10.27 10.61 -3.14
N PHE A 115 -10.25 11.79 -3.75
CA PHE A 115 -10.34 11.92 -5.21
C PHE A 115 -9.15 11.30 -5.94
N TYR A 116 -7.96 11.39 -5.36
CA TYR A 116 -6.77 10.73 -5.90
C TYR A 116 -6.91 9.21 -5.86
N GLU A 117 -7.35 8.65 -4.72
CA GLU A 117 -7.60 7.21 -4.56
C GLU A 117 -8.62 6.69 -5.58
N GLU A 118 -9.76 7.40 -5.76
CA GLU A 118 -10.76 7.04 -6.77
C GLU A 118 -10.20 7.04 -8.18
N ARG A 119 -9.39 8.06 -8.51
CA ARG A 119 -8.76 8.17 -9.83
C ARG A 119 -7.74 7.05 -10.06
N VAL A 120 -6.92 6.74 -9.06
CA VAL A 120 -5.96 5.62 -9.13
C VAL A 120 -6.70 4.30 -9.27
N ALA A 121 -7.75 4.05 -8.46
CA ALA A 121 -8.55 2.84 -8.54
C ALA A 121 -9.21 2.69 -9.93
N LYS A 122 -9.76 3.77 -10.49
CA LYS A 122 -10.33 3.78 -11.84
C LYS A 122 -9.27 3.46 -12.90
N ASN A 123 -8.14 4.15 -12.88
CA ASN A 123 -7.05 3.94 -13.84
C ASN A 123 -6.50 2.52 -13.76
N LEU A 124 -6.34 1.99 -12.54
CA LEU A 124 -5.90 0.61 -12.32
C LEU A 124 -6.92 -0.38 -12.87
N SER A 125 -8.21 -0.17 -12.59
CA SER A 125 -9.29 -0.99 -13.11
C SER A 125 -9.29 -1.01 -14.64
N GLU A 126 -9.18 0.16 -15.28
CA GLU A 126 -9.11 0.27 -16.74
C GLU A 126 -7.89 -0.47 -17.30
N LEU A 127 -6.72 -0.33 -16.66
CA LEU A 127 -5.50 -1.02 -17.09
C LEU A 127 -5.63 -2.54 -16.97
N VAL A 128 -6.19 -3.01 -15.85
CA VAL A 128 -6.40 -4.43 -15.60
C VAL A 128 -7.39 -5.01 -16.61
N PHE A 129 -8.57 -4.42 -16.76
CA PHE A 129 -9.63 -5.00 -17.58
C PHE A 129 -9.46 -4.75 -19.08
N ASN A 130 -8.85 -3.65 -19.49
CA ASN A 130 -8.68 -3.33 -20.90
C ASN A 130 -7.37 -3.85 -21.50
N ARG A 131 -6.36 -4.12 -20.68
CA ARG A 131 -5.03 -4.58 -21.16
C ARG A 131 -4.63 -5.93 -20.60
N LEU A 132 -4.59 -6.07 -19.29
CA LEU A 132 -4.06 -7.27 -18.65
C LEU A 132 -4.99 -8.47 -18.84
N TYR A 133 -6.26 -8.32 -18.51
CA TYR A 133 -7.25 -9.40 -18.59
C TYR A 133 -7.39 -9.99 -20.01
N PRO A 134 -7.50 -9.20 -21.10
CA PRO A 134 -7.54 -9.76 -22.45
C PRO A 134 -6.25 -10.47 -22.87
N ALA A 135 -5.09 -9.99 -22.40
CA ALA A 135 -3.80 -10.64 -22.68
C ALA A 135 -3.70 -12.00 -21.97
N LEU A 136 -4.09 -12.05 -20.69
CA LEU A 136 -4.18 -13.31 -19.94
C LEU A 136 -5.18 -14.28 -20.56
N GLY A 137 -6.37 -13.79 -20.94
CA GLY A 137 -7.40 -14.62 -21.57
C GLY A 137 -6.93 -15.26 -22.88
N LYS A 138 -6.22 -14.50 -23.72
CA LYS A 138 -5.60 -15.04 -24.94
C LYS A 138 -4.55 -16.11 -24.62
N ALA A 139 -3.71 -15.92 -23.61
CA ALA A 139 -2.71 -16.88 -23.19
C ALA A 139 -3.33 -18.17 -22.64
N VAL A 140 -4.37 -18.04 -21.81
CA VAL A 140 -5.13 -19.18 -21.27
C VAL A 140 -5.83 -19.95 -22.39
N ALA A 141 -6.51 -19.26 -23.29
CA ALA A 141 -7.17 -19.87 -24.44
C ALA A 141 -6.20 -20.63 -25.36
N HIS A 142 -5.00 -20.05 -25.56
CA HIS A 142 -3.96 -20.70 -26.39
C HIS A 142 -3.41 -21.97 -25.73
N SER A 143 -3.41 -22.05 -24.41
CA SER A 143 -2.90 -23.20 -23.65
C SER A 143 -3.98 -24.25 -23.34
N ALA A 144 -5.24 -23.90 -23.51
CA ALA A 144 -6.37 -24.77 -23.24
C ALA A 144 -6.59 -25.79 -24.39
N PRO A 145 -7.17 -26.99 -24.10
CA PRO A 145 -7.66 -27.89 -25.11
C PRO A 145 -8.60 -27.20 -26.10
N ALA A 146 -8.61 -27.64 -27.36
CA ALA A 146 -9.36 -26.98 -28.44
C ALA A 146 -10.90 -27.00 -28.22
N ASP A 147 -11.40 -27.92 -27.42
CA ASP A 147 -12.81 -28.11 -27.07
C ASP A 147 -13.24 -27.41 -25.79
N THR A 148 -12.32 -26.65 -25.16
CA THR A 148 -12.60 -25.95 -23.90
C THR A 148 -13.67 -24.85 -24.13
N ALA A 149 -14.71 -24.87 -23.31
CA ALA A 149 -15.77 -23.87 -23.38
C ALA A 149 -15.21 -22.46 -23.04
N LEU A 150 -15.70 -21.44 -23.75
CA LEU A 150 -15.28 -20.05 -23.54
C LEU A 150 -15.49 -19.58 -22.08
N GLU A 151 -16.54 -20.07 -21.45
CA GLU A 151 -16.83 -19.75 -20.01
C GLU A 151 -15.75 -20.31 -19.09
N ASP A 152 -15.24 -21.51 -19.36
CA ASP A 152 -14.15 -22.10 -18.56
C ASP A 152 -12.84 -21.33 -18.74
N VAL A 153 -12.55 -20.88 -19.98
CA VAL A 153 -11.40 -20.00 -20.26
C VAL A 153 -11.53 -18.67 -19.50
N ARG A 154 -12.73 -18.09 -19.49
CA ARG A 154 -13.03 -16.85 -18.78
C ARG A 154 -12.79 -17.02 -17.26
N GLN A 155 -13.34 -18.09 -16.70
CA GLN A 155 -13.22 -18.40 -15.28
C GLN A 155 -11.77 -18.66 -14.87
N ALA A 156 -11.04 -19.48 -15.65
CA ALA A 156 -9.62 -19.74 -15.43
C ALA A 156 -8.78 -18.45 -15.49
N THR A 157 -9.10 -17.56 -16.42
CA THR A 157 -8.43 -16.26 -16.57
C THR A 157 -8.66 -15.37 -15.33
N LEU A 158 -9.88 -15.32 -14.81
CA LEU A 158 -10.21 -14.58 -13.59
C LEU A 158 -9.47 -15.14 -12.38
N ILE A 159 -9.46 -16.47 -12.21
CA ILE A 159 -8.74 -17.12 -11.12
C ILE A 159 -7.25 -16.79 -11.20
N LEU A 160 -6.65 -16.89 -12.38
CA LEU A 160 -5.25 -16.55 -12.59
C LEU A 160 -4.97 -15.08 -12.26
N LEU A 161 -5.82 -14.16 -12.71
CA LEU A 161 -5.70 -12.73 -12.42
C LEU A 161 -5.74 -12.48 -10.91
N TYR A 162 -6.71 -13.06 -10.19
CA TYR A 162 -6.82 -12.89 -8.74
C TYR A 162 -5.61 -13.47 -8.00
N ARG A 163 -5.10 -14.63 -8.40
CA ARG A 163 -3.88 -15.21 -7.81
C ARG A 163 -2.66 -14.30 -8.00
N LEU A 164 -2.47 -13.77 -9.20
CA LEU A 164 -1.39 -12.84 -9.48
C LEU A 164 -1.49 -11.57 -8.62
N LEU A 165 -2.67 -10.97 -8.53
CA LEU A 165 -2.91 -9.79 -7.71
C LEU A 165 -2.71 -10.08 -6.21
N PHE A 166 -3.18 -11.23 -5.74
CA PHE A 166 -3.00 -11.66 -4.35
C PHE A 166 -1.53 -11.83 -4.00
N VAL A 167 -0.75 -12.52 -4.85
CA VAL A 167 0.68 -12.72 -4.62
C VAL A 167 1.43 -11.39 -4.60
N LEU A 168 1.17 -10.49 -5.56
CA LEU A 168 1.78 -9.16 -5.59
C LEU A 168 1.45 -8.36 -4.33
N TYR A 169 0.21 -8.39 -3.89
CA TYR A 169 -0.22 -7.74 -2.65
C TYR A 169 0.47 -8.33 -1.42
N ALA A 170 0.54 -9.67 -1.33
CA ALA A 170 1.16 -10.38 -0.20
C ALA A 170 2.67 -10.10 -0.12
N GLU A 171 3.37 -10.02 -1.26
CA GLU A 171 4.78 -9.61 -1.33
C GLU A 171 4.97 -8.16 -0.88
N ASP A 172 4.13 -7.23 -1.38
CA ASP A 172 4.21 -5.81 -1.06
C ASP A 172 3.97 -5.54 0.44
N ARG A 173 3.05 -6.30 1.04
CA ARG A 173 2.73 -6.21 2.47
C ARG A 173 3.67 -7.00 3.39
N GLY A 174 4.65 -7.69 2.83
CA GLY A 174 5.58 -8.52 3.60
C GLY A 174 4.90 -9.71 4.30
N LEU A 175 3.75 -10.18 3.76
CA LEU A 175 3.07 -11.39 4.24
C LEU A 175 3.79 -12.66 3.77
N LEU A 176 4.60 -12.54 2.73
CA LEU A 176 5.51 -13.57 2.24
C LEU A 176 6.94 -13.23 2.68
N PRO A 177 7.85 -14.22 2.76
CA PRO A 177 9.21 -14.02 3.29
C PRO A 177 10.13 -13.30 2.30
N VAL A 178 9.73 -12.11 1.84
CA VAL A 178 10.41 -11.31 0.81
C VAL A 178 11.82 -10.82 1.21
N LYS A 179 12.19 -10.97 2.48
CA LYS A 179 13.53 -10.66 3.01
C LYS A 179 14.46 -11.87 3.00
N ASP A 180 13.94 -13.07 2.76
CA ASP A 180 14.70 -14.29 2.65
C ASP A 180 15.10 -14.51 1.19
N THR A 181 16.42 -14.52 0.91
CA THR A 181 16.95 -14.70 -0.45
C THR A 181 16.55 -16.04 -1.09
N ARG A 182 16.23 -17.05 -0.26
CA ARG A 182 15.71 -18.34 -0.77
C ARG A 182 14.34 -18.21 -1.41
N PHE A 183 13.58 -17.19 -1.02
CA PHE A 183 12.28 -16.89 -1.61
C PHE A 183 12.40 -16.22 -2.99
N ASP A 184 13.55 -15.63 -3.32
CA ASP A 184 13.75 -14.92 -4.60
C ASP A 184 13.55 -15.80 -5.84
N ASP A 185 13.80 -17.11 -5.71
CA ASP A 185 13.55 -18.08 -6.79
C ASP A 185 12.06 -18.22 -7.15
N TYR A 186 11.19 -17.92 -6.20
CA TYR A 186 9.72 -18.02 -6.36
C TYR A 186 9.05 -16.66 -6.48
N ALA A 187 9.71 -15.60 -6.01
CA ALA A 187 9.15 -14.27 -5.88
C ALA A 187 8.67 -13.70 -7.21
N LEU A 188 7.38 -13.35 -7.28
CA LEU A 188 6.78 -12.75 -8.46
C LEU A 188 7.39 -11.37 -8.75
N ARG A 189 7.78 -10.60 -7.72
CA ARG A 189 8.51 -9.33 -7.86
C ARG A 189 9.82 -9.49 -8.62
N VAL A 190 10.59 -10.57 -8.34
CA VAL A 190 11.87 -10.85 -9.00
C VAL A 190 11.63 -11.24 -10.45
N ALA A 191 10.68 -12.15 -10.70
CA ALA A 191 10.30 -12.54 -12.04
C ALA A 191 9.84 -11.34 -12.89
N ARG A 192 9.04 -10.43 -12.31
CA ARG A 192 8.59 -9.20 -12.99
C ARG A 192 9.74 -8.28 -13.36
N LEU A 193 10.70 -8.08 -12.46
CA LEU A 193 11.87 -7.23 -12.72
C LEU A 193 12.78 -7.83 -13.80
N ASP A 194 12.99 -9.15 -13.77
CA ASP A 194 13.78 -9.85 -14.78
C ASP A 194 13.13 -9.76 -16.17
N VAL A 195 11.82 -10.05 -16.26
CA VAL A 195 11.06 -9.88 -17.51
C VAL A 195 11.11 -8.44 -18.01
N GLY A 196 10.98 -7.45 -17.12
CA GLY A 196 11.09 -6.03 -17.46
C GLY A 196 12.45 -5.69 -18.07
N LYS A 197 13.54 -6.05 -17.40
CA LYS A 197 14.91 -5.83 -17.89
C LYS A 197 15.16 -6.47 -19.26
N ARG A 198 14.74 -7.71 -19.44
CA ARG A 198 14.90 -8.43 -20.70
C ARG A 198 14.08 -7.81 -21.82
N LYS A 199 12.85 -7.37 -21.52
CA LYS A 199 12.01 -6.66 -22.48
C LYS A 199 12.64 -5.33 -22.92
N ASP A 200 13.20 -4.57 -21.97
CA ASP A 200 13.86 -3.30 -22.25
C ASP A 200 15.16 -3.50 -23.05
N ALA A 201 15.84 -4.64 -22.86
CA ALA A 201 16.99 -5.06 -23.66
C ALA A 201 16.64 -5.57 -25.08
N GLY A 202 15.35 -5.69 -25.40
CA GLY A 202 14.89 -6.20 -26.70
C GLY A 202 14.89 -7.71 -26.83
N ASP A 203 14.99 -8.45 -25.73
CA ASP A 203 14.96 -9.91 -25.74
C ASP A 203 13.62 -10.43 -26.25
N THR A 204 13.69 -11.53 -27.00
CA THR A 204 12.51 -12.30 -27.41
C THR A 204 12.21 -13.39 -26.38
N PHE A 205 10.93 -13.56 -26.04
CA PHE A 205 10.51 -14.62 -25.14
C PHE A 205 10.03 -15.83 -25.92
N SER A 206 10.53 -17.01 -25.54
CA SER A 206 10.08 -18.27 -26.12
C SER A 206 8.63 -18.57 -25.73
N HIS A 207 7.82 -18.96 -26.69
CA HIS A 207 6.45 -19.45 -26.46
C HIS A 207 6.39 -20.87 -25.84
N ILE A 208 7.53 -21.59 -25.85
CA ILE A 208 7.64 -22.97 -25.34
C ILE A 208 8.20 -22.98 -23.92
N ALA A 209 9.06 -22.01 -23.56
CA ALA A 209 9.71 -21.98 -22.27
C ALA A 209 8.73 -21.59 -21.15
N LYS A 210 8.63 -22.45 -20.14
CA LYS A 210 7.67 -22.29 -19.01
C LYS A 210 8.34 -21.84 -17.71
N ASN A 211 9.56 -21.32 -17.74
CA ASN A 211 10.33 -21.03 -16.51
C ASN A 211 9.60 -20.08 -15.54
N TYR A 212 9.05 -18.98 -16.03
CA TYR A 212 8.30 -18.05 -15.18
C TYR A 212 6.97 -18.64 -14.72
N TRP A 213 6.33 -19.42 -15.60
CA TRP A 213 5.07 -20.09 -15.25
C TRP A 213 5.30 -21.12 -14.15
N ASN A 214 6.34 -21.95 -14.26
CA ASN A 214 6.63 -22.98 -13.26
C ASN A 214 6.94 -22.34 -11.89
N ARG A 215 7.76 -21.29 -11.86
CA ARG A 215 8.00 -20.53 -10.61
C ARG A 215 6.72 -20.01 -9.97
N PHE A 216 5.82 -19.46 -10.78
CA PHE A 216 4.53 -18.98 -10.29
C PHE A 216 3.61 -20.12 -9.83
N ALA A 217 3.59 -21.24 -10.56
CA ALA A 217 2.81 -22.42 -10.19
C ALA A 217 3.30 -23.01 -8.86
N ASP A 218 4.62 -23.17 -8.70
CA ASP A 218 5.25 -23.66 -7.48
C ASP A 218 4.92 -22.71 -6.29
N LEU A 219 4.97 -21.42 -6.49
CA LEU A 219 4.57 -20.42 -5.48
C LEU A 219 3.09 -20.55 -5.12
N ALA A 220 2.21 -20.70 -6.12
CA ALA A 220 0.77 -20.82 -5.91
C ALA A 220 0.35 -22.14 -5.23
N GLU A 221 1.18 -23.17 -5.28
CA GLU A 221 0.98 -24.42 -4.54
C GLU A 221 1.46 -24.33 -3.07
N MET A 222 2.39 -23.42 -2.78
CA MET A 222 2.93 -23.19 -1.43
C MET A 222 2.03 -22.29 -0.56
N ILE A 223 1.15 -21.49 -1.16
CA ILE A 223 0.25 -20.54 -0.50
C ILE A 223 -1.14 -21.15 -0.36
#